data_044054b25a1add0b6cbc43aa49ad07fe
#
_entry.id   044054b25a1add0b6cbc43aa49ad07fe
#
_cell.length_a   1.000
_cell.length_b   1.000
_cell.length_c   1.000
_cell.angle_alpha   90.00
_cell.angle_beta   90.00
_cell.angle_gamma   90.00
#
_symmetry.space_group_name_H-M   'P 1'
#
loop_
_entity.id
_entity.type
_entity.pdbx_description
1 polymer ?
#
loop_
_entity_poly.entity_id
_entity_poly.type
_entity_poly.pdbx_seq_one_letter_code
_entity_poly.pdbx_strand_id
1 'polypeptide(L)'
;MAQSIELGLDTFGDVTVDADGRPLSQGETLRNVVEQAVLADSVGLAFFGVGEHHRKDFSISAPEVVLAAIAARTKQIHLGSSVTVLSTDDPVRVFERFSTVNALSNGRVEVIVGRGSFTESFPLFGFDMAHYEDLFEEKLQLWAELVKGTPVTWAGRLRSPLSNQIVYPPSETGTLHTWVAVGGSPESVVRAAHYGFPLMLAIIGGSPQRFNGYTELYKQMLQRFGKPMLPIGVHSPGHVAVTDEHATEEIWPHYEGLMNRIGAERGWAPIGRAHFEREAGPDGALFVGSPETVAAKIARTIKALGLTRFDMKYSNGTLPHDTMMKSIELYGTKVVPLVREQLD
;
A
#
# COMPACT_ATOMS: atom_id res chain seq x y z
N MET A 1 -8.46 -6.18 -25.50
CA MET A 1 -9.38 -5.76 -24.43
C MET A 1 -8.63 -4.77 -23.57
N ALA A 2 -9.19 -3.58 -23.29
CA ALA A 2 -8.58 -2.65 -22.35
C ALA A 2 -8.46 -3.36 -21.00
N GLN A 3 -7.31 -3.28 -20.36
CA GLN A 3 -7.10 -3.86 -19.04
C GLN A 3 -8.01 -3.09 -18.07
N SER A 4 -8.88 -3.80 -17.34
CA SER A 4 -9.78 -3.16 -16.37
C SER A 4 -8.94 -2.54 -15.25
N ILE A 5 -9.20 -1.27 -14.92
CA ILE A 5 -8.53 -0.58 -13.84
C ILE A 5 -8.95 -1.18 -12.50
N GLU A 6 -7.98 -1.52 -11.67
CA GLU A 6 -8.19 -1.94 -10.30
C GLU A 6 -8.27 -0.72 -9.37
N LEU A 7 -9.33 -0.66 -8.56
CA LEU A 7 -9.53 0.39 -7.57
C LEU A 7 -9.61 -0.27 -6.19
N GLY A 8 -8.65 0.06 -5.35
CA GLY A 8 -8.45 -0.54 -4.05
C GLY A 8 -8.37 0.48 -2.92
N LEU A 9 -8.26 -0.06 -1.72
CA LEU A 9 -8.02 0.68 -0.49
C LEU A 9 -6.84 0.09 0.27
N ASP A 10 -6.20 0.89 1.11
CA ASP A 10 -5.24 0.40 2.08
C ASP A 10 -5.28 1.18 3.40
N THR A 11 -4.71 0.58 4.43
CA THR A 11 -4.58 1.15 5.78
C THR A 11 -3.29 0.68 6.45
N PHE A 12 -2.78 1.48 7.38
CA PHE A 12 -1.70 1.08 8.28
C PHE A 12 -2.24 0.63 9.66
N GLY A 13 -3.57 0.56 9.81
CA GLY A 13 -4.21 0.34 11.09
C GLY A 13 -3.96 1.52 12.03
N ASP A 14 -4.19 2.73 11.52
CA ASP A 14 -4.06 3.96 12.32
C ASP A 14 -4.91 3.83 13.59
N VAL A 15 -4.31 4.02 14.77
CA VAL A 15 -5.02 3.99 16.05
C VAL A 15 -5.94 5.19 16.13
N THR A 16 -7.24 4.93 16.08
CA THR A 16 -8.26 5.96 15.99
C THR A 16 -8.87 6.30 17.36
N VAL A 17 -9.93 7.11 17.36
CA VAL A 17 -10.69 7.48 18.55
C VAL A 17 -12.12 6.95 18.47
N ASP A 18 -12.77 6.78 19.63
CA ASP A 18 -14.20 6.55 19.72
C ASP A 18 -15.01 7.85 19.53
N ALA A 19 -16.33 7.77 19.64
CA ALA A 19 -17.24 8.92 19.51
C ALA A 19 -17.00 10.00 20.59
N ASP A 20 -16.40 9.66 21.73
CA ASP A 20 -16.05 10.58 22.81
C ASP A 20 -14.63 11.17 22.65
N GLY A 21 -13.90 10.83 21.59
CA GLY A 21 -12.53 11.28 21.32
C GLY A 21 -11.46 10.52 22.11
N ARG A 22 -11.79 9.38 22.72
CA ARG A 22 -10.81 8.55 23.46
C ARG A 22 -10.08 7.62 22.49
N PRO A 23 -8.75 7.49 22.58
CA PRO A 23 -8.01 6.54 21.74
C PRO A 23 -8.52 5.10 21.95
N LEU A 24 -8.77 4.40 20.86
CA LEU A 24 -9.06 2.97 20.87
C LEU A 24 -7.79 2.19 21.25
N SER A 25 -7.97 1.00 21.81
CA SER A 25 -6.87 0.05 21.95
C SER A 25 -6.42 -0.45 20.56
N GLN A 26 -5.17 -0.88 20.44
CA GLN A 26 -4.67 -1.51 19.20
C GLN A 26 -5.49 -2.76 18.83
N GLY A 27 -5.96 -3.52 19.83
CA GLY A 27 -6.81 -4.69 19.59
C GLY A 27 -8.18 -4.33 18.99
N GLU A 28 -8.80 -3.23 19.42
CA GLU A 28 -10.05 -2.71 18.83
C GLU A 28 -9.79 -2.22 17.40
N THR A 29 -8.71 -1.47 17.19
CA THR A 29 -8.30 -1.01 15.85
C THR A 29 -8.12 -2.18 14.89
N LEU A 30 -7.43 -3.25 15.29
CA LEU A 30 -7.25 -4.46 14.46
C LEU A 30 -8.58 -5.11 14.09
N ARG A 31 -9.52 -5.22 15.02
CA ARG A 31 -10.87 -5.75 14.74
C ARG A 31 -11.62 -4.86 13.75
N ASN A 32 -11.53 -3.54 13.92
CA ASN A 32 -12.13 -2.56 13.01
C ASN A 32 -11.55 -2.66 11.59
N VAL A 33 -10.24 -2.88 11.44
CA VAL A 33 -9.61 -3.11 10.13
C VAL A 33 -10.21 -4.33 9.43
N VAL A 34 -10.48 -5.42 10.16
CA VAL A 34 -11.13 -6.59 9.58
C VAL A 34 -12.55 -6.27 9.12
N GLU A 35 -13.34 -5.52 9.90
CA GLU A 35 -14.69 -5.09 9.51
C GLU A 35 -14.66 -4.16 8.28
N GLN A 36 -13.71 -3.24 8.21
CA GLN A 36 -13.50 -2.35 7.07
C GLN A 36 -13.20 -3.14 5.78
N ALA A 37 -12.37 -4.18 5.88
CA ALA A 37 -12.07 -5.06 4.74
C ALA A 37 -13.30 -5.89 4.30
N VAL A 38 -14.12 -6.34 5.23
CA VAL A 38 -15.38 -7.04 4.92
C VAL A 38 -16.36 -6.11 4.19
N LEU A 39 -16.47 -4.85 4.61
CA LEU A 39 -17.27 -3.86 3.89
C LEU A 39 -16.68 -3.62 2.49
N ALA A 40 -15.37 -3.46 2.36
CA ALA A 40 -14.70 -3.26 1.07
C ALA A 40 -15.00 -4.41 0.08
N ASP A 41 -14.98 -5.68 0.53
CA ASP A 41 -15.38 -6.84 -0.26
C ASP A 41 -16.85 -6.76 -0.68
N SER A 42 -17.74 -6.38 0.25
CA SER A 42 -19.18 -6.31 0.00
C SER A 42 -19.60 -5.24 -0.99
N VAL A 43 -18.84 -4.14 -1.08
CA VAL A 43 -19.09 -3.04 -2.04
C VAL A 43 -18.29 -3.21 -3.34
N GLY A 44 -17.62 -4.35 -3.55
CA GLY A 44 -17.01 -4.75 -4.81
C GLY A 44 -15.67 -4.08 -5.13
N LEU A 45 -14.88 -3.72 -4.11
CA LEU A 45 -13.53 -3.21 -4.33
C LEU A 45 -12.59 -4.32 -4.81
N ALA A 46 -11.61 -3.93 -5.63
CA ALA A 46 -10.67 -4.86 -6.23
C ALA A 46 -9.59 -5.34 -5.26
N PHE A 47 -9.13 -4.46 -4.35
CA PHE A 47 -8.01 -4.72 -3.47
C PHE A 47 -8.19 -4.08 -2.09
N PHE A 48 -7.65 -4.77 -1.06
CA PHE A 48 -7.51 -4.23 0.29
C PHE A 48 -6.10 -4.54 0.82
N GLY A 49 -5.35 -3.47 1.11
CA GLY A 49 -3.98 -3.52 1.58
C GLY A 49 -3.83 -3.21 3.06
N VAL A 50 -2.86 -3.86 3.71
CA VAL A 50 -2.47 -3.54 5.09
C VAL A 50 -0.96 -3.28 5.17
N GLY A 51 -0.56 -2.15 5.73
CA GLY A 51 0.83 -1.73 5.84
C GLY A 51 1.45 -2.14 7.18
N GLU A 52 2.72 -2.55 7.14
CA GLU A 52 3.49 -2.96 8.31
C GLU A 52 4.13 -1.75 9.00
N HIS A 53 3.84 -1.61 10.30
CA HIS A 53 4.46 -0.61 11.17
C HIS A 53 4.66 -1.15 12.60
N HIS A 54 5.76 -0.76 13.24
CA HIS A 54 6.10 -1.17 14.60
C HIS A 54 6.07 0.05 15.54
N ARG A 55 4.93 0.76 15.55
CA ARG A 55 4.75 2.04 16.24
C ARG A 55 3.48 2.05 17.07
N LYS A 56 3.44 2.90 18.10
CA LYS A 56 2.25 3.03 18.97
C LYS A 56 1.00 3.58 18.26
N ASP A 57 1.19 4.30 17.17
CA ASP A 57 0.15 4.99 16.40
C ASP A 57 -0.40 4.15 15.24
N PHE A 58 0.20 2.98 14.98
CA PHE A 58 -0.27 2.01 13.99
C PHE A 58 -0.36 0.62 14.60
N SER A 59 -1.46 -0.08 14.38
CA SER A 59 -1.73 -1.36 15.05
C SER A 59 -1.24 -2.59 14.28
N ILE A 60 -0.88 -2.43 13.00
CA ILE A 60 -0.52 -3.56 12.13
C ILE A 60 0.99 -3.75 12.12
N SER A 61 1.48 -4.72 12.88
CA SER A 61 2.89 -5.12 12.91
C SER A 61 3.16 -6.49 12.28
N ALA A 62 2.10 -7.25 12.01
CA ALA A 62 2.16 -8.56 11.35
C ALA A 62 1.06 -8.63 10.28
N PRO A 63 1.31 -8.05 9.09
CA PRO A 63 0.31 -7.94 8.01
C PRO A 63 -0.34 -9.27 7.67
N GLU A 64 0.43 -10.34 7.58
CA GLU A 64 -0.03 -11.66 7.15
C GLU A 64 -1.07 -12.25 8.11
N VAL A 65 -0.95 -11.96 9.41
CA VAL A 65 -1.92 -12.42 10.43
C VAL A 65 -3.25 -11.69 10.26
N VAL A 66 -3.21 -10.38 10.01
CA VAL A 66 -4.42 -9.57 9.75
C VAL A 66 -5.05 -10.00 8.42
N LEU A 67 -4.26 -10.19 7.38
CA LEU A 67 -4.72 -10.66 6.06
C LEU A 67 -5.36 -12.06 6.16
N ALA A 68 -4.85 -12.97 6.98
CA ALA A 68 -5.45 -14.28 7.20
C ALA A 68 -6.85 -14.17 7.84
N ALA A 69 -7.01 -13.26 8.82
CA ALA A 69 -8.31 -13.00 9.44
C ALA A 69 -9.31 -12.39 8.42
N ILE A 70 -8.85 -11.46 7.56
CA ILE A 70 -9.66 -10.87 6.49
C ILE A 70 -10.02 -11.93 5.44
N ALA A 71 -9.05 -12.76 5.01
CA ALA A 71 -9.26 -13.80 4.01
C ALA A 71 -10.37 -14.80 4.41
N ALA A 72 -10.45 -15.13 5.70
CA ALA A 72 -11.48 -16.00 6.24
C ALA A 72 -12.89 -15.40 6.24
N ARG A 73 -13.02 -14.08 6.10
CA ARG A 73 -14.29 -13.33 6.14
C ARG A 73 -14.71 -12.70 4.82
N THR A 74 -13.84 -12.74 3.81
CA THR A 74 -14.05 -12.16 2.48
C THR A 74 -14.03 -13.23 1.39
N LYS A 75 -14.53 -12.91 0.18
CA LYS A 75 -14.68 -13.91 -0.89
C LYS A 75 -14.06 -13.51 -2.21
N GLN A 76 -14.05 -12.22 -2.55
CA GLN A 76 -13.70 -11.74 -3.89
C GLN A 76 -12.51 -10.80 -3.90
N ILE A 77 -12.44 -9.90 -2.91
CA ILE A 77 -11.41 -8.86 -2.84
C ILE A 77 -9.99 -9.45 -2.78
N HIS A 78 -9.10 -8.94 -3.59
CA HIS A 78 -7.67 -9.25 -3.48
C HIS A 78 -7.10 -8.58 -2.22
N LEU A 79 -6.18 -9.27 -1.58
CA LEU A 79 -5.60 -8.88 -0.30
C LEU A 79 -4.09 -8.75 -0.44
N GLY A 80 -3.48 -7.79 0.24
CA GLY A 80 -2.03 -7.68 0.20
C GLY A 80 -1.42 -6.80 1.28
N SER A 81 -0.11 -6.85 1.37
CA SER A 81 0.60 -5.86 2.18
C SER A 81 0.74 -4.52 1.44
N SER A 82 0.81 -3.42 2.20
CA SER A 82 1.01 -2.07 1.64
C SER A 82 1.84 -1.17 2.60
N VAL A 83 3.08 -1.57 2.93
CA VAL A 83 3.92 -2.62 2.36
C VAL A 83 4.34 -3.65 3.42
N THR A 84 4.99 -4.75 3.00
CA THR A 84 5.86 -5.56 3.86
C THR A 84 7.25 -4.93 3.87
N VAL A 85 7.81 -4.68 5.07
CA VAL A 85 9.14 -4.09 5.25
C VAL A 85 10.21 -5.18 5.08
N LEU A 86 10.50 -5.53 3.82
CA LEU A 86 11.39 -6.64 3.49
C LEU A 86 12.82 -6.44 4.03
N SER A 87 13.25 -5.19 4.23
CA SER A 87 14.58 -4.87 4.76
C SER A 87 14.87 -5.50 6.12
N THR A 88 13.86 -5.64 6.98
CA THR A 88 14.03 -6.10 8.36
C THR A 88 13.36 -7.44 8.66
N ASP A 89 12.91 -8.17 7.61
CA ASP A 89 12.39 -9.53 7.75
C ASP A 89 13.24 -10.54 6.95
N ASP A 90 13.05 -11.83 7.20
CA ASP A 90 13.67 -12.89 6.40
C ASP A 90 12.79 -13.23 5.19
N PRO A 91 13.30 -13.13 3.94
CA PRO A 91 12.48 -13.36 2.74
C PRO A 91 11.85 -14.76 2.68
N VAL A 92 12.50 -15.80 3.24
CA VAL A 92 11.94 -17.14 3.31
C VAL A 92 10.71 -17.15 4.24
N ARG A 93 10.81 -16.51 5.42
CA ARG A 93 9.68 -16.39 6.33
C ARG A 93 8.53 -15.59 5.75
N VAL A 94 8.82 -14.50 5.06
CA VAL A 94 7.80 -13.72 4.35
C VAL A 94 7.11 -14.60 3.31
N PHE A 95 7.88 -15.34 2.50
CA PHE A 95 7.30 -16.24 1.50
C PHE A 95 6.41 -17.31 2.13
N GLU A 96 6.86 -18.00 3.20
CA GLU A 96 6.06 -19.01 3.91
C GLU A 96 4.72 -18.44 4.40
N ARG A 97 4.76 -17.28 5.05
CA ARG A 97 3.56 -16.62 5.60
C ARG A 97 2.59 -16.19 4.50
N PHE A 98 3.07 -15.51 3.46
CA PHE A 98 2.20 -15.06 2.37
C PHE A 98 1.69 -16.22 1.51
N SER A 99 2.50 -17.26 1.25
CA SER A 99 2.02 -18.46 0.57
C SER A 99 0.95 -19.20 1.38
N THR A 100 1.08 -19.21 2.71
CA THR A 100 0.04 -19.77 3.60
C THR A 100 -1.27 -18.97 3.47
N VAL A 101 -1.22 -17.63 3.53
CA VAL A 101 -2.42 -16.80 3.37
C VAL A 101 -2.97 -16.90 1.94
N ASN A 102 -2.11 -17.02 0.93
CA ASN A 102 -2.52 -17.22 -0.46
C ASN A 102 -3.35 -18.52 -0.60
N ALA A 103 -2.89 -19.63 -0.02
CA ALA A 103 -3.64 -20.88 0.00
C ALA A 103 -4.99 -20.73 0.77
N LEU A 104 -4.97 -20.12 1.97
CA LEU A 104 -6.19 -19.91 2.77
C LEU A 104 -7.22 -19.01 2.07
N SER A 105 -6.78 -18.10 1.21
CA SER A 105 -7.63 -17.16 0.48
C SER A 105 -8.04 -17.66 -0.92
N ASN A 106 -7.68 -18.88 -1.32
CA ASN A 106 -7.84 -19.41 -2.67
C ASN A 106 -7.16 -18.50 -3.73
N GLY A 107 -5.90 -18.14 -3.51
CA GLY A 107 -5.09 -17.40 -4.46
C GLY A 107 -5.30 -15.89 -4.53
N ARG A 108 -6.05 -15.29 -3.62
CA ARG A 108 -6.37 -13.84 -3.63
C ARG A 108 -5.30 -12.94 -3.02
N VAL A 109 -4.21 -13.49 -2.50
CA VAL A 109 -3.16 -12.70 -1.82
C VAL A 109 -2.02 -12.35 -2.75
N GLU A 110 -1.57 -11.13 -2.65
CA GLU A 110 -0.37 -10.58 -3.28
C GLU A 110 0.53 -9.87 -2.25
N VAL A 111 1.75 -9.53 -2.63
CA VAL A 111 2.71 -8.87 -1.74
C VAL A 111 3.22 -7.59 -2.36
N ILE A 112 3.09 -6.48 -1.66
CA ILE A 112 3.80 -5.25 -2.01
C ILE A 112 5.00 -5.14 -1.07
N VAL A 113 6.20 -5.32 -1.60
CA VAL A 113 7.43 -5.22 -0.81
C VAL A 113 8.01 -3.83 -0.88
N GLY A 114 8.54 -3.35 0.25
CA GLY A 114 9.14 -2.04 0.35
C GLY A 114 10.24 -1.97 1.40
N ARG A 115 10.94 -0.84 1.44
CA ARG A 115 11.96 -0.57 2.47
C ARG A 115 11.38 -0.08 3.80
N GLY A 116 10.10 0.35 3.77
CA GLY A 116 9.51 1.11 4.86
C GLY A 116 9.98 2.57 4.88
N SER A 117 9.08 3.47 5.25
CA SER A 117 9.38 4.91 5.38
C SER A 117 9.80 5.30 6.80
N PHE A 118 9.57 4.43 7.75
CA PHE A 118 9.98 4.55 9.15
C PHE A 118 11.08 3.53 9.44
N THR A 119 11.95 3.83 10.40
CA THR A 119 13.17 3.06 10.66
C THR A 119 13.13 2.28 11.97
N GLU A 120 11.99 2.29 12.68
CA GLU A 120 11.82 1.62 13.97
C GLU A 120 12.03 0.11 13.94
N SER A 121 11.78 -0.53 12.80
CA SER A 121 11.99 -1.97 12.62
C SER A 121 13.47 -2.38 12.68
N PHE A 122 14.39 -1.48 12.30
CA PHE A 122 15.82 -1.78 12.29
C PHE A 122 16.36 -2.10 13.69
N PRO A 123 16.30 -1.17 14.68
CA PRO A 123 16.75 -1.49 16.03
C PRO A 123 15.88 -2.56 16.70
N LEU A 124 14.59 -2.63 16.38
CA LEU A 124 13.68 -3.63 16.96
C LEU A 124 14.09 -5.06 16.61
N PHE A 125 14.51 -5.29 15.37
CA PHE A 125 14.93 -6.61 14.87
C PHE A 125 16.45 -6.80 14.80
N GLY A 126 17.22 -5.86 15.32
CA GLY A 126 18.68 -5.96 15.43
C GLY A 126 19.43 -5.74 14.10
N PHE A 127 18.85 -4.97 13.17
CA PHE A 127 19.51 -4.58 11.92
C PHE A 127 20.17 -3.22 12.04
N ASP A 128 21.35 -3.07 11.44
CA ASP A 128 22.07 -1.79 11.39
C ASP A 128 21.59 -0.93 10.22
N MET A 129 21.25 0.31 10.50
CA MET A 129 20.87 1.30 9.50
C MET A 129 21.97 1.59 8.46
N ALA A 130 23.24 1.33 8.79
CA ALA A 130 24.34 1.43 7.83
C ALA A 130 24.16 0.51 6.61
N HIS A 131 23.38 -0.56 6.76
CA HIS A 131 23.07 -1.52 5.70
C HIS A 131 21.67 -1.34 5.08
N TYR A 132 21.05 -0.17 5.25
CA TYR A 132 19.67 0.10 4.79
C TYR A 132 19.42 -0.29 3.33
N GLU A 133 20.28 0.16 2.42
CA GLU A 133 20.13 -0.15 0.98
C GLU A 133 20.53 -1.61 0.68
N ASP A 134 21.62 -2.09 1.24
CA ASP A 134 22.14 -3.44 1.02
C ASP A 134 21.16 -4.53 1.49
N LEU A 135 20.53 -4.30 2.65
CA LEU A 135 19.53 -5.22 3.19
C LEU A 135 18.34 -5.39 2.25
N PHE A 136 17.80 -4.30 1.74
CA PHE A 136 16.67 -4.38 0.83
C PHE A 136 17.06 -5.04 -0.49
N GLU A 137 18.20 -4.63 -1.08
CA GLU A 137 18.68 -5.18 -2.35
C GLU A 137 18.90 -6.69 -2.27
N GLU A 138 19.65 -7.15 -1.25
CA GLU A 138 20.00 -8.55 -1.10
C GLU A 138 18.76 -9.42 -0.81
N LYS A 139 17.83 -8.89 0.02
CA LYS A 139 16.58 -9.59 0.34
C LYS A 139 15.59 -9.60 -0.83
N LEU A 140 15.54 -8.55 -1.62
CA LEU A 140 14.72 -8.53 -2.84
C LEU A 140 15.27 -9.49 -3.90
N GLN A 141 16.60 -9.63 -4.01
CA GLN A 141 17.22 -10.62 -4.88
C GLN A 141 16.80 -12.04 -4.48
N LEU A 142 16.89 -12.39 -3.20
CA LEU A 142 16.42 -13.68 -2.71
C LEU A 142 14.92 -13.86 -2.92
N TRP A 143 14.11 -12.82 -2.66
CA TRP A 143 12.68 -12.84 -2.89
C TRP A 143 12.33 -13.16 -4.36
N ALA A 144 13.05 -12.56 -5.31
CA ALA A 144 12.87 -12.81 -6.72
C ALA A 144 13.16 -14.26 -7.14
N GLU A 145 14.02 -14.97 -6.40
CA GLU A 145 14.22 -16.41 -6.60
C GLU A 145 13.10 -17.24 -5.95
N LEU A 146 12.68 -16.89 -4.74
CA LEU A 146 11.63 -17.61 -4.01
C LEU A 146 10.29 -17.63 -4.76
N VAL A 147 9.88 -16.50 -5.33
CA VAL A 147 8.58 -16.39 -6.02
C VAL A 147 8.50 -17.19 -7.32
N LYS A 148 9.63 -17.75 -7.83
CA LYS A 148 9.64 -18.65 -8.98
C LYS A 148 9.07 -20.03 -8.65
N GLY A 149 8.95 -20.39 -7.37
CA GLY A 149 8.43 -21.67 -6.93
C GLY A 149 9.33 -22.88 -7.26
N THR A 150 10.60 -22.65 -7.56
CA THR A 150 11.60 -23.68 -7.87
C THR A 150 12.62 -23.81 -6.72
N PRO A 151 13.39 -24.91 -6.65
CA PRO A 151 14.46 -25.01 -5.66
C PRO A 151 15.44 -23.84 -5.76
N VAL A 152 15.69 -23.17 -4.63
CA VAL A 152 16.52 -21.97 -4.54
C VAL A 152 17.94 -22.31 -4.15
N THR A 153 18.90 -21.84 -4.95
CA THR A 153 20.32 -21.74 -4.61
C THR A 153 20.69 -20.26 -4.67
N TRP A 154 21.07 -19.71 -3.53
CA TRP A 154 21.33 -18.27 -3.39
C TRP A 154 22.37 -18.02 -2.30
N ALA A 155 23.19 -16.98 -2.45
CA ALA A 155 24.17 -16.56 -1.46
C ALA A 155 24.24 -15.02 -1.41
N GLY A 156 24.25 -14.47 -0.19
CA GLY A 156 24.41 -13.06 0.11
C GLY A 156 25.45 -12.82 1.21
N ARG A 157 25.59 -11.56 1.60
CA ARG A 157 26.52 -11.13 2.67
C ARG A 157 25.84 -11.01 4.02
N LEU A 158 24.54 -10.66 4.02
CA LEU A 158 23.76 -10.29 5.20
C LEU A 158 22.81 -11.41 5.65
N ARG A 159 22.72 -12.48 4.88
CA ARG A 159 21.94 -13.67 5.19
C ARG A 159 22.71 -14.94 4.78
N SER A 160 22.57 -16.01 5.58
CA SER A 160 23.12 -17.32 5.25
C SER A 160 22.62 -17.86 3.91
N PRO A 161 23.47 -18.55 3.13
CA PRO A 161 23.11 -19.04 1.80
C PRO A 161 22.06 -20.15 1.87
N LEU A 162 21.36 -20.34 0.75
CA LEU A 162 20.50 -21.49 0.47
C LEU A 162 21.16 -22.35 -0.62
N SER A 163 21.06 -23.66 -0.50
CA SER A 163 21.58 -24.60 -1.48
C SER A 163 20.50 -25.61 -1.84
N ASN A 164 19.93 -25.47 -3.03
CA ASN A 164 18.88 -26.34 -3.58
C ASN A 164 17.72 -26.59 -2.60
N GLN A 165 17.22 -25.50 -1.97
CA GLN A 165 16.13 -25.58 -0.98
C GLN A 165 14.78 -25.27 -1.63
N ILE A 166 13.76 -26.07 -1.31
CA ILE A 166 12.37 -25.78 -1.63
C ILE A 166 11.69 -25.20 -0.39
N VAL A 167 10.92 -24.11 -0.57
CA VAL A 167 10.17 -23.48 0.51
C VAL A 167 8.68 -23.85 0.41
N TYR A 168 8.05 -24.15 1.52
CA TYR A 168 6.66 -24.60 1.62
C TYR A 168 5.81 -23.67 2.49
N PRO A 169 4.46 -23.56 2.24
CA PRO A 169 3.79 -24.20 1.09
C PRO A 169 4.15 -23.49 -0.21
N PRO A 170 3.97 -24.14 -1.38
CA PRO A 170 4.04 -23.45 -2.66
C PRO A 170 2.86 -22.48 -2.77
N SER A 171 3.01 -21.45 -3.63
CA SER A 171 1.87 -20.57 -3.94
C SER A 171 0.77 -21.34 -4.64
N GLU A 172 -0.49 -21.10 -4.25
CA GLU A 172 -1.69 -21.72 -4.83
C GLU A 172 -1.81 -21.40 -6.34
N THR A 173 -1.36 -20.23 -6.74
CA THR A 173 -1.41 -19.73 -8.12
C THR A 173 -0.13 -20.00 -8.94
N GLY A 174 0.80 -20.78 -8.41
CA GLY A 174 2.10 -21.11 -9.03
C GLY A 174 3.16 -20.04 -8.82
N THR A 175 2.81 -18.78 -8.65
CA THR A 175 3.71 -17.69 -8.26
C THR A 175 3.01 -16.77 -7.27
N LEU A 176 3.76 -16.19 -6.35
CA LEU A 176 3.21 -15.19 -5.42
C LEU A 176 3.31 -13.81 -6.09
N HIS A 177 2.15 -13.26 -6.46
CA HIS A 177 2.08 -11.97 -7.16
C HIS A 177 2.74 -10.88 -6.29
N THR A 178 3.70 -10.17 -6.87
CA THR A 178 4.54 -9.25 -6.11
C THR A 178 4.65 -7.89 -6.80
N TRP A 179 4.54 -6.81 -6.02
CA TRP A 179 4.81 -5.44 -6.41
C TRP A 179 6.00 -4.89 -5.64
N VAL A 180 6.71 -3.92 -6.21
CA VAL A 180 7.74 -3.16 -5.51
C VAL A 180 7.25 -1.73 -5.29
N ALA A 181 7.20 -1.33 -4.01
CA ALA A 181 6.80 0.03 -3.65
C ALA A 181 7.97 1.02 -3.78
N VAL A 182 7.67 2.18 -4.36
CA VAL A 182 8.64 3.24 -4.62
C VAL A 182 8.09 4.60 -4.18
N GLY A 183 8.79 5.26 -3.26
CA GLY A 183 8.41 6.57 -2.73
C GLY A 183 9.02 7.77 -3.47
N GLY A 184 9.80 7.56 -4.56
CA GLY A 184 10.37 8.67 -5.34
C GLY A 184 11.89 8.59 -5.54
N SER A 185 12.49 7.41 -5.55
CA SER A 185 13.90 7.17 -5.89
C SER A 185 13.99 6.53 -7.28
N PRO A 186 14.71 7.14 -8.25
CA PRO A 186 14.91 6.54 -9.57
C PRO A 186 15.55 5.16 -9.52
N GLU A 187 16.48 4.93 -8.58
CA GLU A 187 17.16 3.65 -8.38
C GLU A 187 16.17 2.55 -8.01
N SER A 188 15.16 2.87 -7.19
CA SER A 188 14.11 1.92 -6.81
C SER A 188 13.18 1.58 -7.99
N VAL A 189 12.94 2.53 -8.89
CA VAL A 189 12.20 2.27 -10.16
C VAL A 189 12.98 1.32 -11.05
N VAL A 190 14.28 1.56 -11.22
CA VAL A 190 15.18 0.69 -12.02
C VAL A 190 15.22 -0.72 -11.42
N ARG A 191 15.28 -0.82 -10.09
CA ARG A 191 15.27 -2.09 -9.34
C ARG A 191 13.99 -2.89 -9.61
N ALA A 192 12.81 -2.27 -9.52
CA ALA A 192 11.54 -2.93 -9.82
C ALA A 192 11.53 -3.53 -11.24
N ALA A 193 11.97 -2.73 -12.23
CA ALA A 193 12.07 -3.16 -13.63
C ALA A 193 13.11 -4.28 -13.82
N HIS A 194 14.26 -4.20 -13.15
CA HIS A 194 15.33 -5.22 -13.23
C HIS A 194 14.84 -6.60 -12.81
N TYR A 195 14.16 -6.69 -11.65
CA TYR A 195 13.59 -7.95 -11.16
C TYR A 195 12.31 -8.36 -11.89
N GLY A 196 11.69 -7.47 -12.67
CA GLY A 196 10.47 -7.75 -13.41
C GLY A 196 9.23 -7.80 -12.50
N PHE A 197 9.17 -6.91 -11.52
CA PHE A 197 8.02 -6.73 -10.64
C PHE A 197 7.21 -5.49 -11.02
N PRO A 198 5.87 -5.55 -10.98
CA PRO A 198 4.99 -4.38 -11.03
C PRO A 198 5.43 -3.27 -10.07
N LEU A 199 5.20 -2.02 -10.49
CA LEU A 199 5.61 -0.82 -9.77
C LEU A 199 4.44 -0.21 -8.99
N MET A 200 4.57 -0.03 -7.67
CA MET A 200 3.62 0.71 -6.84
C MET A 200 4.23 2.03 -6.40
N LEU A 201 3.72 3.16 -6.90
CA LEU A 201 4.19 4.50 -6.53
C LEU A 201 3.47 5.01 -5.28
N ALA A 202 4.20 5.35 -4.23
CA ALA A 202 3.66 5.97 -3.03
C ALA A 202 3.66 7.50 -3.20
N ILE A 203 2.53 8.06 -3.62
CA ILE A 203 2.35 9.51 -3.83
C ILE A 203 1.63 10.09 -2.61
N ILE A 204 2.41 10.48 -1.61
CA ILE A 204 1.90 10.95 -0.32
C ILE A 204 1.95 12.49 -0.17
N GLY A 205 2.42 13.21 -1.17
CA GLY A 205 2.47 14.68 -1.20
C GLY A 205 2.96 15.22 -2.53
N GLY A 206 2.56 16.45 -2.83
CA GLY A 206 2.85 17.14 -4.07
C GLY A 206 2.03 16.64 -5.26
N SER A 207 2.28 17.19 -6.45
CA SER A 207 1.50 16.85 -7.65
C SER A 207 1.78 15.42 -8.13
N PRO A 208 0.75 14.57 -8.36
CA PRO A 208 0.93 13.25 -8.97
C PRO A 208 1.66 13.29 -10.32
N GLN A 209 1.48 14.34 -11.13
CA GLN A 209 2.13 14.51 -12.43
C GLN A 209 3.66 14.54 -12.34
N ARG A 210 4.24 14.90 -11.19
CA ARG A 210 5.70 14.83 -10.97
C ARG A 210 6.26 13.42 -11.07
N PHE A 211 5.40 12.42 -10.94
CA PHE A 211 5.77 11.00 -11.03
C PHE A 211 5.80 10.47 -12.46
N ASN A 212 5.40 11.27 -13.47
CA ASN A 212 5.50 10.89 -14.88
C ASN A 212 6.94 10.45 -15.27
N GLY A 213 7.96 11.14 -14.78
CA GLY A 213 9.34 10.74 -15.01
C GLY A 213 9.66 9.33 -14.52
N TYR A 214 9.05 8.90 -13.42
CA TYR A 214 9.25 7.54 -12.88
C TYR A 214 8.50 6.47 -13.68
N THR A 215 7.28 6.75 -14.13
CA THR A 215 6.54 5.79 -14.98
C THR A 215 7.22 5.61 -16.33
N GLU A 216 7.72 6.67 -16.94
CA GLU A 216 8.48 6.59 -18.19
C GLU A 216 9.85 5.89 -18.00
N LEU A 217 10.57 6.19 -16.93
CA LEU A 217 11.80 5.49 -16.57
C LEU A 217 11.55 3.98 -16.42
N TYR A 218 10.47 3.61 -15.72
CA TYR A 218 10.08 2.21 -15.51
C TYR A 218 9.85 1.48 -16.84
N LYS A 219 9.05 2.06 -17.73
CA LYS A 219 8.76 1.51 -19.07
C LYS A 219 10.04 1.33 -19.89
N GLN A 220 10.92 2.36 -19.90
CA GLN A 220 12.21 2.30 -20.60
C GLN A 220 13.11 1.18 -20.03
N MET A 221 13.16 1.04 -18.70
CA MET A 221 13.98 0.00 -18.09
C MET A 221 13.42 -1.41 -18.32
N LEU A 222 12.10 -1.60 -18.30
CA LEU A 222 11.50 -2.89 -18.69
C LEU A 222 11.94 -3.27 -20.12
N GLN A 223 11.85 -2.33 -21.06
CA GLN A 223 12.30 -2.55 -22.44
C GLN A 223 13.79 -2.88 -22.51
N ARG A 224 14.63 -2.12 -21.78
CA ARG A 224 16.08 -2.33 -21.74
C ARG A 224 16.45 -3.71 -21.16
N PHE A 225 15.71 -4.20 -20.17
CA PHE A 225 15.93 -5.51 -19.56
C PHE A 225 15.20 -6.65 -20.28
N GLY A 226 14.54 -6.39 -21.42
CA GLY A 226 13.82 -7.39 -22.20
C GLY A 226 12.59 -7.96 -21.47
N LYS A 227 11.98 -7.18 -20.57
CA LYS A 227 10.78 -7.56 -19.82
C LYS A 227 9.53 -7.10 -20.56
N PRO A 228 8.38 -7.80 -20.39
CA PRO A 228 7.10 -7.30 -20.89
C PRO A 228 6.71 -6.00 -20.15
N MET A 229 5.76 -5.25 -20.71
CA MET A 229 5.11 -4.16 -19.98
C MET A 229 4.37 -4.75 -18.77
N LEU A 230 4.66 -4.20 -17.59
CA LEU A 230 4.09 -4.62 -16.33
C LEU A 230 3.20 -3.53 -15.73
N PRO A 231 2.25 -3.89 -14.87
CA PRO A 231 1.36 -2.96 -14.20
C PRO A 231 2.09 -1.84 -13.44
N ILE A 232 1.45 -0.67 -13.40
CA ILE A 232 1.86 0.46 -12.56
C ILE A 232 0.67 0.84 -11.70
N GLY A 233 0.86 0.89 -10.39
CA GLY A 233 -0.11 1.32 -9.40
C GLY A 233 0.33 2.58 -8.67
N VAL A 234 -0.63 3.21 -8.03
CA VAL A 234 -0.44 4.36 -7.13
C VAL A 234 -1.15 4.10 -5.81
N HIS A 235 -0.46 4.42 -4.72
CA HIS A 235 -0.99 4.58 -3.38
C HIS A 235 -1.01 6.06 -3.02
N SER A 236 -2.16 6.59 -2.57
CA SER A 236 -2.29 7.98 -2.14
C SER A 236 -3.33 8.13 -1.02
N PRO A 237 -3.12 9.06 -0.07
CA PRO A 237 -4.09 9.29 1.01
C PRO A 237 -5.37 9.96 0.48
N GLY A 238 -6.51 9.62 1.10
CA GLY A 238 -7.78 10.21 0.71
C GLY A 238 -8.89 10.00 1.73
N HIS A 239 -10.02 10.67 1.48
CA HIS A 239 -11.26 10.57 2.23
C HIS A 239 -12.45 11.01 1.39
N VAL A 240 -13.54 10.25 1.45
CA VAL A 240 -14.76 10.52 0.68
C VAL A 240 -15.92 10.81 1.64
N ALA A 241 -16.61 11.94 1.46
CA ALA A 241 -17.85 12.24 2.15
C ALA A 241 -18.91 12.72 1.16
N VAL A 242 -20.10 13.06 1.64
CA VAL A 242 -21.25 13.44 0.78
C VAL A 242 -20.99 14.72 -0.02
N THR A 243 -20.24 15.69 0.54
CA THR A 243 -19.82 16.92 -0.13
C THR A 243 -18.34 17.20 0.09
N ASP A 244 -17.75 18.07 -0.73
CA ASP A 244 -16.35 18.47 -0.62
C ASP A 244 -16.06 19.16 0.72
N GLU A 245 -16.96 20.02 1.18
CA GLU A 245 -16.86 20.73 2.45
C GLU A 245 -16.89 19.72 3.62
N HIS A 246 -17.82 18.77 3.58
CA HIS A 246 -17.95 17.75 4.62
C HIS A 246 -16.71 16.86 4.70
N ALA A 247 -16.23 16.39 3.55
CA ALA A 247 -14.99 15.59 3.50
C ALA A 247 -13.78 16.34 4.09
N THR A 248 -13.67 17.61 3.77
CA THR A 248 -12.61 18.49 4.25
C THR A 248 -12.68 18.69 5.76
N GLU A 249 -13.86 18.96 6.31
CA GLU A 249 -14.05 19.17 7.77
C GLU A 249 -13.89 17.88 8.57
N GLU A 250 -14.30 16.74 8.03
CA GLU A 250 -14.11 15.43 8.68
C GLU A 250 -12.64 15.06 8.80
N ILE A 251 -11.84 15.17 7.72
CA ILE A 251 -10.47 14.66 7.71
C ILE A 251 -9.45 15.65 8.29
N TRP A 252 -9.66 16.96 8.15
CA TRP A 252 -8.65 17.96 8.44
C TRP A 252 -8.02 17.84 9.84
N PRO A 253 -8.76 17.79 10.96
CA PRO A 253 -8.15 17.75 12.29
C PRO A 253 -7.32 16.48 12.51
N HIS A 254 -7.70 15.37 11.90
CA HIS A 254 -7.02 14.09 12.01
C HIS A 254 -5.75 14.04 11.15
N TYR A 255 -5.83 14.58 9.94
CA TYR A 255 -4.70 14.70 9.02
C TYR A 255 -3.66 15.69 9.54
N GLU A 256 -4.07 16.85 10.04
CA GLU A 256 -3.18 17.82 10.68
C GLU A 256 -2.41 17.19 11.85
N GLY A 257 -3.12 16.53 12.75
CA GLY A 257 -2.53 15.84 13.90
C GLY A 257 -1.52 14.76 13.49
N LEU A 258 -1.85 13.95 12.49
CA LEU A 258 -0.95 12.93 11.93
C LEU A 258 0.31 13.56 11.32
N MET A 259 0.14 14.51 10.43
CA MET A 259 1.25 15.13 9.69
C MET A 259 2.16 15.94 10.60
N ASN A 260 1.61 16.64 11.59
CA ASN A 260 2.42 17.41 12.54
C ASN A 260 3.22 16.49 13.49
N ARG A 261 2.65 15.33 13.88
CA ARG A 261 3.37 14.32 14.65
C ARG A 261 4.54 13.72 13.86
N ILE A 262 4.28 13.27 12.63
CA ILE A 262 5.32 12.71 11.74
C ILE A 262 6.35 13.79 11.40
N GLY A 263 5.90 15.02 11.15
CA GLY A 263 6.76 16.16 10.85
C GLY A 263 7.72 16.49 11.99
N ALA A 264 7.25 16.45 13.22
CA ALA A 264 8.10 16.69 14.40
C ALA A 264 9.26 15.68 14.51
N GLU A 265 9.02 14.40 14.17
CA GLU A 265 10.06 13.37 14.14
C GLU A 265 11.07 13.57 13.00
N ARG A 266 10.67 14.22 11.91
CA ARG A 266 11.48 14.43 10.69
C ARG A 266 12.05 15.84 10.57
N GLY A 267 11.79 16.70 11.54
CA GLY A 267 12.22 18.11 11.50
C GLY A 267 11.47 18.96 10.49
N TRP A 268 10.25 18.58 10.10
CA TRP A 268 9.40 19.37 9.21
C TRP A 268 8.65 20.45 9.99
N ALA A 269 8.39 21.57 9.34
CA ALA A 269 7.49 22.58 9.89
C ALA A 269 6.05 22.04 9.99
N PRO A 270 5.27 22.45 11.01
CA PRO A 270 3.86 22.12 11.10
C PRO A 270 3.11 22.55 9.84
N ILE A 271 2.17 21.69 9.40
CA ILE A 271 1.30 22.02 8.29
C ILE A 271 0.12 22.88 8.78
N GLY A 272 -0.32 23.83 7.95
CA GLY A 272 -1.54 24.61 8.21
C GLY A 272 -2.63 24.29 7.18
N ARG A 273 -3.84 24.81 7.41
CA ARG A 273 -5.02 24.61 6.56
C ARG A 273 -4.75 24.91 5.08
N ALA A 274 -4.05 26.00 4.76
CA ALA A 274 -3.72 26.35 3.38
C ALA A 274 -2.80 25.33 2.68
N HIS A 275 -1.93 24.62 3.41
CA HIS A 275 -1.16 23.51 2.87
C HIS A 275 -2.07 22.33 2.55
N PHE A 276 -2.92 21.95 3.48
CA PHE A 276 -3.91 20.88 3.28
C PHE A 276 -4.80 21.13 2.08
N GLU A 277 -5.37 22.35 1.94
CA GLU A 277 -6.25 22.73 0.83
C GLU A 277 -5.53 22.66 -0.53
N ARG A 278 -4.24 22.99 -0.60
CA ARG A 278 -3.45 22.76 -1.82
C ARG A 278 -3.28 21.30 -2.16
N GLU A 279 -2.97 20.46 -1.15
CA GLU A 279 -2.82 19.00 -1.34
C GLU A 279 -4.17 18.33 -1.68
N ALA A 280 -5.28 18.79 -1.09
CA ALA A 280 -6.62 18.31 -1.41
C ALA A 280 -7.12 18.85 -2.77
N GLY A 281 -6.57 19.96 -3.23
CA GLY A 281 -6.91 20.57 -4.52
C GLY A 281 -6.62 19.66 -5.74
N PRO A 282 -7.02 20.12 -6.92
CA PRO A 282 -6.98 19.30 -8.14
C PRO A 282 -5.61 18.70 -8.46
N ASP A 283 -4.54 19.40 -8.14
CA ASP A 283 -3.16 19.02 -8.50
C ASP A 283 -2.35 18.43 -7.34
N GLY A 284 -2.95 18.31 -6.16
CA GLY A 284 -2.29 17.73 -4.97
C GLY A 284 -2.44 16.21 -4.87
N ALA A 285 -1.75 15.62 -3.90
CA ALA A 285 -1.74 14.16 -3.68
C ALA A 285 -2.85 13.65 -2.75
N LEU A 286 -3.63 14.54 -2.13
CA LEU A 286 -4.64 14.17 -1.16
C LEU A 286 -6.03 14.08 -1.82
N PHE A 287 -6.58 12.87 -1.92
CA PHE A 287 -7.85 12.59 -2.62
C PHE A 287 -9.04 12.76 -1.68
N VAL A 288 -9.40 14.01 -1.41
CA VAL A 288 -10.47 14.39 -0.46
C VAL A 288 -11.58 15.12 -1.19
N GLY A 289 -12.82 14.74 -0.91
CA GLY A 289 -14.00 15.40 -1.49
C GLY A 289 -15.22 14.52 -1.59
N SER A 290 -16.21 15.03 -2.34
CA SER A 290 -17.39 14.28 -2.80
C SER A 290 -16.99 13.11 -3.72
N PRO A 291 -17.86 12.15 -3.95
CA PRO A 291 -17.59 11.08 -4.91
C PRO A 291 -17.20 11.60 -6.29
N GLU A 292 -17.82 12.65 -6.78
CA GLU A 292 -17.55 13.27 -8.08
C GLU A 292 -16.15 13.89 -8.13
N THR A 293 -15.77 14.66 -7.11
CA THR A 293 -14.45 15.30 -7.00
C THR A 293 -13.34 14.26 -6.92
N VAL A 294 -13.50 13.25 -6.06
CA VAL A 294 -12.49 12.18 -5.90
C VAL A 294 -12.38 11.34 -7.17
N ALA A 295 -13.51 10.96 -7.79
CA ALA A 295 -13.49 10.19 -9.02
C ALA A 295 -12.79 10.92 -10.17
N ALA A 296 -13.09 12.21 -10.36
CA ALA A 296 -12.44 13.02 -11.40
C ALA A 296 -10.92 13.14 -11.18
N LYS A 297 -10.48 13.26 -9.93
CA LYS A 297 -9.06 13.35 -9.58
C LYS A 297 -8.35 12.01 -9.80
N ILE A 298 -8.97 10.89 -9.43
CA ILE A 298 -8.45 9.53 -9.67
C ILE A 298 -8.34 9.27 -11.18
N ALA A 299 -9.41 9.49 -11.96
CA ALA A 299 -9.41 9.26 -13.40
C ALA A 299 -8.34 10.08 -14.13
N ARG A 300 -8.17 11.36 -13.75
CA ARG A 300 -7.09 12.20 -14.27
C ARG A 300 -5.71 11.67 -13.93
N THR A 301 -5.49 11.20 -12.70
CA THR A 301 -4.22 10.63 -12.27
C THR A 301 -3.91 9.34 -13.02
N ILE A 302 -4.89 8.45 -13.19
CA ILE A 302 -4.76 7.21 -13.97
C ILE A 302 -4.34 7.53 -15.40
N LYS A 303 -5.03 8.47 -16.08
CA LYS A 303 -4.70 8.88 -17.45
C LYS A 303 -3.32 9.50 -17.56
N ALA A 304 -2.96 10.38 -16.63
CA ALA A 304 -1.68 11.09 -16.64
C ALA A 304 -0.47 10.17 -16.44
N LEU A 305 -0.57 9.15 -15.59
CA LEU A 305 0.53 8.26 -15.24
C LEU A 305 0.48 6.92 -15.98
N GLY A 306 -0.61 6.63 -16.72
CA GLY A 306 -0.80 5.34 -17.41
C GLY A 306 -0.94 4.18 -16.42
N LEU A 307 -1.75 4.37 -15.37
CA LEU A 307 -1.91 3.40 -14.30
C LEU A 307 -2.86 2.26 -14.68
N THR A 308 -2.65 1.11 -14.05
CA THR A 308 -3.57 -0.03 -14.07
C THR A 308 -4.24 -0.22 -12.70
N ARG A 309 -3.76 0.48 -11.65
CA ARG A 309 -4.29 0.36 -10.30
C ARG A 309 -4.16 1.67 -9.51
N PHE A 310 -5.16 1.95 -8.68
CA PHE A 310 -5.14 3.06 -7.72
C PHE A 310 -5.67 2.58 -6.37
N ASP A 311 -4.83 2.66 -5.33
CA ASP A 311 -5.18 2.32 -3.96
C ASP A 311 -5.26 3.59 -3.12
N MET A 312 -6.42 3.86 -2.53
CA MET A 312 -6.59 4.99 -1.63
C MET A 312 -6.32 4.58 -0.19
N LYS A 313 -5.33 5.21 0.45
CA LYS A 313 -5.15 5.10 1.90
C LYS A 313 -6.27 5.88 2.60
N TYR A 314 -7.27 5.14 3.08
CA TYR A 314 -8.48 5.74 3.66
C TYR A 314 -8.36 6.08 5.15
N SER A 315 -7.45 5.45 5.89
CA SER A 315 -7.20 5.75 7.30
C SER A 315 -6.20 6.89 7.44
N ASN A 316 -6.54 7.95 8.15
CA ASN A 316 -5.68 9.12 8.30
C ASN A 316 -5.69 9.59 9.76
N GLY A 317 -4.67 9.19 10.53
CA GLY A 317 -4.54 9.56 11.93
C GLY A 317 -5.67 9.03 12.80
N THR A 318 -6.29 9.90 13.58
CA THR A 318 -7.33 9.52 14.53
C THR A 318 -8.76 9.56 13.95
N LEU A 319 -8.91 9.48 12.63
CA LEU A 319 -10.23 9.51 11.96
C LEU A 319 -11.14 8.37 12.51
N PRO A 320 -12.36 8.68 13.01
CA PRO A 320 -13.21 7.68 13.64
C PRO A 320 -13.62 6.53 12.73
N HIS A 321 -13.80 5.33 13.30
CA HIS A 321 -14.15 4.13 12.57
C HIS A 321 -15.43 4.30 11.73
N ASP A 322 -16.50 4.85 12.30
CA ASP A 322 -17.77 5.03 11.59
C ASP A 322 -17.65 6.01 10.40
N THR A 323 -16.79 7.02 10.51
CA THR A 323 -16.49 7.94 9.42
C THR A 323 -15.73 7.21 8.30
N MET A 324 -14.75 6.37 8.65
CA MET A 324 -14.05 5.53 7.68
C MET A 324 -14.98 4.53 6.99
N MET A 325 -15.92 3.89 7.71
CA MET A 325 -16.90 2.96 7.12
C MET A 325 -17.77 3.66 6.07
N LYS A 326 -18.27 4.87 6.36
CA LYS A 326 -19.03 5.68 5.37
C LYS A 326 -18.19 6.03 4.14
N SER A 327 -16.94 6.41 4.35
CA SER A 327 -16.02 6.72 3.25
C SER A 327 -15.75 5.50 2.36
N ILE A 328 -15.54 4.31 2.94
CA ILE A 328 -15.39 3.04 2.21
C ILE A 328 -16.64 2.72 1.38
N GLU A 329 -17.82 2.87 1.98
CA GLU A 329 -19.09 2.63 1.29
C GLU A 329 -19.28 3.58 0.10
N LEU A 330 -19.05 4.89 0.28
CA LEU A 330 -19.11 5.88 -0.79
C LEU A 330 -18.08 5.62 -1.87
N TYR A 331 -16.86 5.23 -1.48
CA TYR A 331 -15.80 4.90 -2.44
C TYR A 331 -16.21 3.72 -3.34
N GLY A 332 -16.66 2.61 -2.77
CA GLY A 332 -17.07 1.44 -3.54
C GLY A 332 -18.34 1.67 -4.37
N THR A 333 -19.38 2.28 -3.76
CA THR A 333 -20.70 2.39 -4.39
C THR A 333 -20.86 3.58 -5.34
N LYS A 334 -20.03 4.64 -5.20
CA LYS A 334 -20.13 5.88 -5.98
C LYS A 334 -18.86 6.21 -6.75
N VAL A 335 -17.69 6.28 -6.07
CA VAL A 335 -16.45 6.71 -6.71
C VAL A 335 -16.02 5.69 -7.78
N VAL A 336 -16.01 4.39 -7.46
CA VAL A 336 -15.58 3.34 -8.41
C VAL A 336 -16.37 3.36 -9.71
N PRO A 337 -17.72 3.41 -9.72
CA PRO A 337 -18.49 3.55 -10.96
C PRO A 337 -18.15 4.81 -11.75
N LEU A 338 -18.06 5.96 -11.07
CA LEU A 338 -17.75 7.25 -11.71
C LEU A 338 -16.35 7.27 -12.34
N VAL A 339 -15.35 6.63 -11.70
CA VAL A 339 -14.01 6.50 -12.28
C VAL A 339 -14.06 5.67 -13.55
N ARG A 340 -14.76 4.54 -13.54
CA ARG A 340 -14.89 3.67 -14.70
C ARG A 340 -15.56 4.39 -15.88
N GLU A 341 -16.69 5.08 -15.63
CA GLU A 341 -17.37 5.90 -16.63
C GLU A 341 -16.46 6.97 -17.26
N GLN A 342 -15.57 7.60 -16.47
CA GLN A 342 -14.64 8.60 -16.97
C GLN A 342 -13.44 8.03 -17.74
N LEU A 343 -13.17 6.74 -17.62
CA LEU A 343 -12.07 6.06 -18.30
C LEU A 343 -12.47 5.37 -19.59
N ASP A 344 -13.75 5.01 -19.73
CA ASP A 344 -14.37 4.51 -20.95
C ASP A 344 -14.45 5.59 -22.04
#